data_a77d8f3c5272f96d984b30a06f5884fc
#
_entry.id   a77d8f3c5272f96d984b30a06f5884fc
#
_cell.length_a   1.000
_cell.length_b   1.000
_cell.length_c   1.000
_cell.angle_alpha   90.00
_cell.angle_beta   90.00
_cell.angle_gamma   90.00
#
_symmetry.space_group_name_H-M   'P 1'
#
loop_
_entity.id
_entity.type
_entity.pdbx_description
1 polymer ?
#
loop_
_entity_poly.entity_id
_entity_poly.type
_entity_poly.pdbx_seq_one_letter_code
_entity_poly.pdbx_strand_id
1 'polypeptide(L)'
;MKFPKKLLYSFLAIITIASFLPTQASAQGEFEGEKVTIGLASSNAYDYWDVVVENALEQEGIEIELVLFSDYNQPNEALQNGSLDLNATQGYPFLFSWNDENNGTITPIGNTLITPLGLYSDKHTSVEDIPDGGTIAIPNDPSTYGRALQALEIAGLIDVDEAAGIFPEEKDILDNPKDLEFELLDPAMAAVVLQDVDAAIINTGFASDAGLKVSDAIFADAHNLDNVNPMYINVIAAREEDKDNPLYLKIVELFQTDEIAEIIKESSDGSLIPVFREYDVDIENQTVTEVAE
;
A
#
# COMPACT_ATOMS: atom_id res chain seq x y z
N MET A 1 -8.51 -17.89 105.44
CA MET A 1 -9.47 -17.48 104.41
C MET A 1 -8.71 -16.81 103.26
N LYS A 2 -8.49 -17.49 102.20
CA LYS A 2 -7.73 -17.01 101.06
C LYS A 2 -8.64 -16.97 99.85
N PHE A 3 -8.83 -15.80 99.25
CA PHE A 3 -9.56 -15.66 98.01
C PHE A 3 -8.59 -15.80 96.79
N PRO A 4 -8.94 -16.51 95.72
CA PRO A 4 -8.10 -16.57 94.56
C PRO A 4 -8.36 -15.43 93.58
N LYS A 5 -7.30 -14.87 93.04
CA LYS A 5 -7.30 -13.83 92.00
C LYS A 5 -7.67 -14.48 90.67
N LYS A 6 -8.74 -13.97 90.06
CA LYS A 6 -9.11 -14.31 88.66
C LYS A 6 -8.22 -13.49 87.73
N LEU A 7 -7.47 -14.19 86.89
CA LEU A 7 -6.64 -13.66 85.76
C LEU A 7 -7.54 -13.45 84.56
N LEU A 8 -7.71 -12.19 84.15
CA LEU A 8 -8.49 -11.86 82.93
C LEU A 8 -7.52 -11.83 81.73
N TYR A 9 -7.60 -12.77 80.85
CA TYR A 9 -6.86 -12.78 79.57
C TYR A 9 -7.68 -11.99 78.58
N SER A 10 -7.18 -10.78 78.19
CA SER A 10 -7.69 -10.02 77.05
C SER A 10 -7.09 -10.60 75.77
N PHE A 11 -7.89 -11.25 74.94
CA PHE A 11 -7.51 -11.63 73.58
C PHE A 11 -7.60 -10.41 72.71
N LEU A 12 -6.43 -9.89 72.29
CA LEU A 12 -6.33 -8.85 71.25
C LEU A 12 -6.39 -9.51 69.90
N ALA A 13 -7.54 -9.49 69.23
CA ALA A 13 -7.69 -9.96 67.85
C ALA A 13 -7.08 -8.90 66.92
N ILE A 14 -5.90 -9.22 66.36
CA ILE A 14 -5.28 -8.45 65.25
C ILE A 14 -6.04 -8.82 64.00
N ILE A 15 -6.91 -7.92 63.53
CA ILE A 15 -7.54 -7.99 62.22
C ILE A 15 -6.51 -7.47 61.19
N THR A 16 -5.81 -8.37 60.52
CA THR A 16 -5.02 -8.07 59.33
C THR A 16 -5.95 -7.77 58.18
N ILE A 17 -6.18 -6.51 57.91
CA ILE A 17 -6.82 -6.06 56.66
C ILE A 17 -5.80 -6.28 55.54
N ALA A 18 -5.93 -7.40 54.84
CA ALA A 18 -5.24 -7.60 53.58
C ALA A 18 -5.86 -6.63 52.56
N SER A 19 -5.15 -5.54 52.30
CA SER A 19 -5.48 -4.63 51.17
C SER A 19 -5.28 -5.40 49.88
N PHE A 20 -6.37 -5.95 49.32
CA PHE A 20 -6.41 -6.32 47.94
C PHE A 20 -6.30 -5.04 47.09
N LEU A 21 -5.11 -4.67 46.70
CA LEU A 21 -4.93 -3.76 45.58
C LEU A 21 -5.42 -4.53 44.34
N PRO A 22 -6.37 -4.00 43.57
CA PRO A 22 -6.66 -4.59 42.27
C PRO A 22 -5.38 -4.45 41.47
N THR A 23 -4.74 -5.56 41.14
CA THR A 23 -3.80 -5.65 40.03
C THR A 23 -4.60 -5.17 38.82
N GLN A 24 -4.31 -3.99 38.29
CA GLN A 24 -4.70 -3.68 36.92
C GLN A 24 -4.02 -4.73 36.08
N ALA A 25 -4.76 -5.78 35.70
CA ALA A 25 -4.42 -6.57 34.56
C ALA A 25 -4.44 -5.56 33.40
N SER A 26 -3.29 -5.17 32.87
CA SER A 26 -3.21 -4.64 31.52
C SER A 26 -4.01 -5.63 30.68
N ALA A 27 -5.01 -5.17 29.98
CA ALA A 27 -5.65 -6.00 28.97
C ALA A 27 -4.51 -6.41 28.03
N GLN A 28 -4.08 -7.65 28.11
CA GLN A 28 -3.16 -8.23 27.16
C GLN A 28 -3.89 -8.14 25.81
N GLY A 29 -3.24 -7.62 24.76
CA GLY A 29 -3.81 -7.57 23.44
C GLY A 29 -4.23 -8.98 23.00
N GLU A 30 -5.23 -9.08 22.16
CA GLU A 30 -5.74 -10.38 21.69
C GLU A 30 -4.67 -11.22 21.00
N PHE A 31 -3.65 -10.55 20.42
CA PHE A 31 -2.58 -11.15 19.60
C PHE A 31 -1.18 -11.03 20.25
N GLU A 32 -1.09 -10.95 21.57
CA GLU A 32 0.16 -10.78 22.32
C GLU A 32 1.24 -11.79 21.92
N GLY A 33 2.35 -11.30 21.35
CA GLY A 33 3.51 -12.08 20.94
C GLY A 33 3.41 -12.71 19.56
N GLU A 34 2.32 -12.48 18.81
CA GLU A 34 2.22 -12.87 17.40
C GLU A 34 3.15 -12.02 16.55
N LYS A 35 3.69 -12.62 15.47
CA LYS A 35 4.65 -11.99 14.56
C LYS A 35 4.12 -12.04 13.14
N VAL A 36 4.24 -10.90 12.43
CA VAL A 36 3.81 -10.77 11.04
C VAL A 36 4.87 -10.05 10.23
N THR A 37 5.21 -10.58 9.06
CA THR A 37 6.10 -9.94 8.08
C THR A 37 5.29 -9.26 6.98
N ILE A 38 5.61 -7.99 6.67
CA ILE A 38 4.89 -7.20 5.66
C ILE A 38 5.88 -6.69 4.61
N GLY A 39 5.61 -6.98 3.34
CA GLY A 39 6.41 -6.52 2.21
C GLY A 39 6.07 -5.10 1.79
N LEU A 40 7.10 -4.28 1.61
CA LEU A 40 7.07 -2.94 1.04
C LEU A 40 8.00 -2.87 -0.17
N ALA A 41 7.75 -1.97 -1.12
CA ALA A 41 8.60 -1.78 -2.31
C ALA A 41 9.10 -0.33 -2.47
N SER A 42 8.88 0.52 -1.48
CA SER A 42 9.38 1.89 -1.47
C SER A 42 9.71 2.34 -0.04
N SER A 43 10.78 3.11 0.09
CA SER A 43 11.25 3.58 1.39
C SER A 43 10.33 4.62 2.02
N ASN A 44 9.58 5.40 1.23
CA ASN A 44 8.61 6.36 1.76
C ASN A 44 7.41 5.71 2.44
N ALA A 45 7.15 4.43 2.20
CA ALA A 45 6.10 3.68 2.89
C ALA A 45 6.38 3.52 4.39
N TYR A 46 7.64 3.58 4.83
CA TYR A 46 7.99 3.54 6.25
C TYR A 46 7.37 4.69 7.05
N ASP A 47 7.15 5.88 6.44
CA ASP A 47 6.61 7.04 7.12
C ASP A 47 5.27 6.75 7.82
N TYR A 48 4.40 5.95 7.23
CA TYR A 48 3.10 5.57 7.79
C TYR A 48 3.08 4.14 8.33
N TRP A 49 3.87 3.20 7.78
CA TRP A 49 3.91 1.83 8.29
C TRP A 49 4.60 1.73 9.65
N ASP A 50 5.61 2.56 9.95
CA ASP A 50 6.26 2.59 11.28
C ASP A 50 5.25 2.94 12.39
N VAL A 51 4.29 3.82 12.12
CA VAL A 51 3.22 4.13 13.07
C VAL A 51 2.25 2.95 13.24
N VAL A 52 1.94 2.22 12.16
CA VAL A 52 1.15 0.98 12.26
C VAL A 52 1.88 -0.07 13.11
N VAL A 53 3.20 -0.21 12.93
CA VAL A 53 4.05 -1.12 13.74
C VAL A 53 3.99 -0.74 15.23
N GLU A 54 4.14 0.54 15.56
CA GLU A 54 4.05 1.04 16.93
C GLU A 54 2.66 0.77 17.52
N ASN A 55 1.60 1.12 16.79
CA ASN A 55 0.21 0.90 17.21
C ASN A 55 -0.11 -0.60 17.39
N ALA A 56 0.37 -1.46 16.51
CA ALA A 56 0.17 -2.91 16.59
C ALA A 56 0.82 -3.50 17.86
N LEU A 57 2.03 -3.06 18.17
CA LEU A 57 2.74 -3.51 19.37
C LEU A 57 2.07 -2.98 20.65
N GLU A 58 1.71 -1.69 20.69
CA GLU A 58 1.18 -1.05 21.90
C GLU A 58 -0.26 -1.48 22.23
N GLN A 59 -1.10 -1.66 21.21
CA GLN A 59 -2.53 -1.91 21.40
C GLN A 59 -2.85 -3.41 21.46
N GLU A 60 -2.17 -4.24 20.65
CA GLU A 60 -2.51 -5.64 20.47
C GLU A 60 -1.37 -6.61 20.81
N GLY A 61 -0.15 -6.09 21.04
CA GLY A 61 1.04 -6.92 21.29
C GLY A 61 1.59 -7.64 20.06
N ILE A 62 1.20 -7.20 18.84
CA ILE A 62 1.65 -7.77 17.57
C ILE A 62 3.05 -7.21 17.24
N GLU A 63 4.00 -8.10 16.96
CA GLU A 63 5.31 -7.73 16.44
C GLU A 63 5.28 -7.75 14.89
N ILE A 64 5.39 -6.59 14.24
CA ILE A 64 5.44 -6.48 12.78
C ILE A 64 6.88 -6.25 12.34
N GLU A 65 7.34 -7.04 11.36
CA GLU A 65 8.60 -6.84 10.64
C GLU A 65 8.32 -6.34 9.22
N LEU A 66 8.82 -5.15 8.88
CA LEU A 66 8.70 -4.59 7.54
C LEU A 66 9.89 -5.03 6.68
N VAL A 67 9.62 -5.59 5.49
CA VAL A 67 10.61 -6.10 4.56
C VAL A 67 10.57 -5.27 3.28
N LEU A 68 11.65 -4.53 2.99
CA LEU A 68 11.75 -3.72 1.77
C LEU A 68 12.29 -4.57 0.61
N PHE A 69 11.55 -4.61 -0.48
CA PHE A 69 11.95 -5.27 -1.73
C PHE A 69 12.37 -4.23 -2.77
N SER A 70 13.19 -4.63 -3.72
CA SER A 70 13.71 -3.77 -4.78
C SER A 70 12.89 -3.80 -6.08
N ASP A 71 11.89 -4.67 -6.16
CA ASP A 71 10.97 -4.81 -7.29
C ASP A 71 9.58 -5.25 -6.80
N TYR A 72 8.59 -5.29 -7.72
CA TYR A 72 7.21 -5.63 -7.39
C TYR A 72 6.87 -7.13 -7.47
N ASN A 73 7.70 -7.97 -8.10
CA ASN A 73 7.43 -9.40 -8.26
C ASN A 73 7.85 -10.21 -7.02
N GLN A 74 9.02 -9.90 -6.45
CA GLN A 74 9.55 -10.60 -5.29
C GLN A 74 8.60 -10.62 -4.08
N PRO A 75 7.87 -9.52 -3.72
CA PRO A 75 6.89 -9.57 -2.63
C PRO A 75 5.78 -10.59 -2.87
N ASN A 76 5.26 -10.69 -4.10
CA ASN A 76 4.24 -11.68 -4.44
C ASN A 76 4.77 -13.11 -4.41
N GLU A 77 6.00 -13.34 -4.93
CA GLU A 77 6.67 -14.64 -4.83
C GLU A 77 6.87 -15.06 -3.37
N ALA A 78 7.32 -14.13 -2.51
CA ALA A 78 7.53 -14.36 -1.10
C ALA A 78 6.22 -14.64 -0.35
N LEU A 79 5.15 -13.90 -0.67
CA LEU A 79 3.82 -14.11 -0.12
C LEU A 79 3.26 -15.47 -0.55
N GLN A 80 3.33 -15.80 -1.84
CA GLN A 80 2.80 -17.06 -2.39
C GLN A 80 3.50 -18.29 -1.79
N ASN A 81 4.82 -18.22 -1.55
CA ASN A 81 5.58 -19.34 -0.98
C ASN A 81 5.60 -19.38 0.56
N GLY A 82 4.96 -18.42 1.24
CA GLY A 82 4.83 -18.36 2.69
C GLY A 82 6.06 -17.83 3.44
N SER A 83 7.02 -17.21 2.75
CA SER A 83 8.15 -16.51 3.39
C SER A 83 7.84 -15.06 3.75
N LEU A 84 6.68 -14.56 3.34
CA LEU A 84 6.09 -13.28 3.71
C LEU A 84 4.63 -13.54 4.12
N ASP A 85 4.11 -12.79 5.09
CA ASP A 85 2.75 -12.96 5.57
C ASP A 85 1.76 -12.06 4.83
N LEU A 86 2.12 -10.78 4.62
CA LEU A 86 1.32 -9.78 3.92
C LEU A 86 2.16 -9.02 2.91
N ASN A 87 1.54 -8.61 1.80
CA ASN A 87 2.14 -7.73 0.80
C ASN A 87 1.34 -6.43 0.68
N ALA A 88 2.01 -5.28 0.85
CA ALA A 88 1.44 -3.94 0.75
C ALA A 88 2.08 -3.09 -0.37
N THR A 89 2.52 -3.74 -1.47
CA THR A 89 3.29 -3.07 -2.53
C THR A 89 2.51 -2.78 -3.80
N GLN A 90 1.26 -3.24 -3.94
CA GLN A 90 0.58 -3.37 -5.23
C GLN A 90 -0.86 -2.88 -5.21
N GLY A 91 -1.34 -2.46 -6.39
CA GLY A 91 -2.75 -2.23 -6.67
C GLY A 91 -3.44 -3.46 -7.28
N TYR A 92 -4.76 -3.37 -7.47
CA TYR A 92 -5.57 -4.45 -8.03
C TYR A 92 -5.07 -4.95 -9.40
N PRO A 93 -4.73 -4.09 -10.40
CA PRO A 93 -4.34 -4.59 -11.71
C PRO A 93 -3.07 -5.43 -11.67
N PHE A 94 -2.08 -5.02 -10.85
CA PHE A 94 -0.84 -5.80 -10.71
C PHE A 94 -1.11 -7.14 -10.02
N LEU A 95 -1.94 -7.17 -8.97
CA LEU A 95 -2.34 -8.39 -8.29
C LEU A 95 -3.03 -9.36 -9.25
N PHE A 96 -3.95 -8.88 -10.08
CA PHE A 96 -4.68 -9.71 -11.04
C PHE A 96 -3.74 -10.26 -12.12
N SER A 97 -2.94 -9.40 -12.78
CA SER A 97 -2.01 -9.86 -13.83
C SER A 97 -0.97 -10.84 -13.28
N TRP A 98 -0.45 -10.59 -12.08
CA TRP A 98 0.52 -11.49 -11.46
C TRP A 98 -0.10 -12.88 -11.16
N ASN A 99 -1.32 -12.92 -10.64
CA ASN A 99 -2.03 -14.17 -10.40
C ASN A 99 -2.25 -14.96 -11.71
N ASP A 100 -2.67 -14.29 -12.78
CA ASP A 100 -2.89 -14.91 -14.09
C ASP A 100 -1.59 -15.49 -14.67
N GLU A 101 -0.50 -14.72 -14.63
CA GLU A 101 0.78 -15.14 -15.18
C GLU A 101 1.45 -16.26 -14.39
N ASN A 102 1.27 -16.28 -13.07
CA ASN A 102 1.97 -17.19 -12.17
C ASN A 102 1.08 -18.31 -11.60
N ASN A 103 -0.20 -18.40 -12.00
CA ASN A 103 -1.21 -19.25 -11.37
C ASN A 103 -1.26 -18.99 -9.85
N GLY A 104 -1.15 -17.72 -9.47
CA GLY A 104 -1.14 -17.28 -8.08
C GLY A 104 -2.53 -17.31 -7.45
N THR A 105 -2.55 -17.29 -6.13
CA THR A 105 -3.78 -17.26 -5.32
C THR A 105 -3.72 -16.15 -4.27
N ILE A 106 -3.08 -15.03 -4.64
CA ILE A 106 -2.99 -13.87 -3.76
C ILE A 106 -4.31 -13.11 -3.83
N THR A 107 -4.83 -12.69 -2.68
CA THR A 107 -6.11 -12.00 -2.58
C THR A 107 -5.97 -10.70 -1.77
N PRO A 108 -6.67 -9.60 -2.13
CA PRO A 108 -6.69 -8.37 -1.35
C PRO A 108 -7.53 -8.59 -0.09
N ILE A 109 -7.06 -8.07 1.06
CA ILE A 109 -7.77 -8.12 2.34
C ILE A 109 -8.04 -6.72 2.92
N GLY A 110 -7.48 -5.67 2.34
CA GLY A 110 -7.74 -4.29 2.75
C GLY A 110 -7.20 -3.28 1.76
N ASN A 111 -7.92 -2.18 1.58
CA ASN A 111 -7.50 -1.05 0.75
C ASN A 111 -6.56 -0.14 1.52
N THR A 112 -5.64 0.52 0.82
CA THR A 112 -4.68 1.42 1.46
C THR A 112 -4.74 2.83 0.88
N LEU A 113 -4.21 3.03 -0.29
CA LEU A 113 -4.09 4.37 -0.88
C LEU A 113 -3.98 4.30 -2.41
N ILE A 114 -4.12 5.44 -3.06
CA ILE A 114 -3.78 5.60 -4.47
C ILE A 114 -2.48 6.38 -4.57
N THR A 115 -1.57 5.85 -5.41
CA THR A 115 -0.34 6.54 -5.81
C THR A 115 -0.53 7.10 -7.21
N PRO A 116 -0.28 8.39 -7.47
CA PRO A 116 -0.26 8.92 -8.83
C PRO A 116 0.82 8.23 -9.67
N LEU A 117 0.55 8.08 -10.96
CA LEU A 117 1.56 7.70 -11.94
C LEU A 117 2.04 8.98 -12.63
N GLY A 118 3.34 9.26 -12.57
CA GLY A 118 3.91 10.51 -13.08
C GLY A 118 4.68 10.32 -14.37
N LEU A 119 4.56 11.30 -15.30
CA LEU A 119 5.44 11.48 -16.43
C LEU A 119 6.48 12.54 -16.07
N TYR A 120 7.73 12.14 -15.98
CA TYR A 120 8.86 12.98 -15.59
C TYR A 120 9.77 13.28 -16.78
N SER A 121 10.47 14.40 -16.74
CA SER A 121 11.47 14.75 -17.73
C SER A 121 12.56 15.64 -17.14
N ASP A 122 13.82 15.32 -17.47
CA ASP A 122 14.97 16.20 -17.21
C ASP A 122 15.20 17.22 -18.35
N LYS A 123 14.54 17.02 -19.50
CA LYS A 123 14.77 17.81 -20.73
C LYS A 123 13.64 18.82 -21.00
N HIS A 124 12.42 18.50 -20.56
CA HIS A 124 11.21 19.25 -20.90
C HIS A 124 10.46 19.69 -19.64
N THR A 125 9.73 20.80 -19.72
CA THR A 125 8.99 21.37 -18.60
C THR A 125 7.47 21.20 -18.72
N SER A 126 7.00 20.71 -19.86
CA SER A 126 5.60 20.39 -20.12
C SER A 126 5.49 19.27 -21.15
N VAL A 127 4.31 18.64 -21.25
CA VAL A 127 4.04 17.57 -22.23
C VAL A 127 4.08 18.09 -23.68
N GLU A 128 3.74 19.35 -23.89
CA GLU A 128 3.77 20.00 -25.19
C GLU A 128 5.20 20.16 -25.75
N ASP A 129 6.19 20.30 -24.85
CA ASP A 129 7.61 20.48 -25.21
C ASP A 129 8.26 19.19 -25.72
N ILE A 130 7.66 18.01 -25.50
CA ILE A 130 8.16 16.74 -26.03
C ILE A 130 8.15 16.80 -27.56
N PRO A 131 9.29 16.57 -28.24
CA PRO A 131 9.38 16.72 -29.70
C PRO A 131 8.67 15.59 -30.45
N ASP A 132 8.41 15.82 -31.74
CA ASP A 132 8.01 14.77 -32.66
C ASP A 132 9.15 13.71 -32.74
N GLY A 133 8.79 12.42 -32.65
CA GLY A 133 9.75 11.30 -32.56
C GLY A 133 10.42 11.20 -31.18
N GLY A 134 9.91 11.90 -30.15
CA GLY A 134 10.46 11.83 -28.80
C GLY A 134 10.29 10.44 -28.18
N THR A 135 11.28 10.04 -27.36
CA THR A 135 11.29 8.74 -26.69
C THR A 135 10.70 8.86 -25.29
N ILE A 136 9.69 8.03 -24.98
CA ILE A 136 9.12 7.91 -23.66
C ILE A 136 9.42 6.51 -23.09
N ALA A 137 10.13 6.45 -21.97
CA ALA A 137 10.35 5.22 -21.23
C ALA A 137 9.10 4.85 -20.43
N ILE A 138 8.66 3.58 -20.53
CA ILE A 138 7.45 3.08 -19.90
C ILE A 138 7.76 1.75 -19.19
N PRO A 139 7.30 1.53 -17.94
CA PRO A 139 7.36 0.24 -17.26
C PRO A 139 6.74 -0.89 -18.10
N ASN A 140 7.40 -2.05 -18.12
CA ASN A 140 7.04 -3.18 -18.98
C ASN A 140 6.08 -4.19 -18.33
N ASP A 141 5.69 -3.98 -17.06
CA ASP A 141 4.63 -4.80 -16.46
C ASP A 141 3.26 -4.42 -17.04
N PRO A 142 2.37 -5.40 -17.32
CA PRO A 142 1.12 -5.14 -18.03
C PRO A 142 0.22 -4.08 -17.36
N SER A 143 0.21 -4.07 -16.03
CA SER A 143 -0.65 -3.15 -15.27
C SER A 143 -0.17 -1.70 -15.35
N THR A 144 1.12 -1.45 -15.17
CA THR A 144 1.68 -0.10 -15.28
C THR A 144 1.73 0.36 -16.73
N TYR A 145 2.04 -0.56 -17.68
CA TYR A 145 2.03 -0.23 -19.11
C TYR A 145 0.66 0.26 -19.58
N GLY A 146 -0.41 -0.49 -19.26
CA GLY A 146 -1.76 -0.10 -19.62
C GLY A 146 -2.17 1.24 -19.01
N ARG A 147 -1.89 1.45 -17.72
CA ARG A 147 -2.13 2.71 -17.03
C ARG A 147 -1.31 3.87 -17.62
N ALA A 148 -0.08 3.60 -18.05
CA ALA A 148 0.79 4.58 -18.69
C ALA A 148 0.20 5.06 -20.02
N LEU A 149 -0.31 4.15 -20.86
CA LEU A 149 -0.99 4.55 -22.09
C LEU A 149 -2.21 5.42 -21.82
N GLN A 150 -3.02 5.08 -20.82
CA GLN A 150 -4.16 5.91 -20.39
C GLN A 150 -3.69 7.29 -19.85
N ALA A 151 -2.59 7.33 -19.10
CA ALA A 151 -2.02 8.59 -18.61
C ALA A 151 -1.52 9.47 -19.76
N LEU A 152 -0.88 8.89 -20.78
CA LEU A 152 -0.45 9.62 -21.98
C LEU A 152 -1.64 10.11 -22.82
N GLU A 153 -2.75 9.37 -22.87
CA GLU A 153 -4.00 9.82 -23.49
C GLU A 153 -4.59 11.03 -22.74
N ILE A 154 -4.71 10.94 -21.41
CA ILE A 154 -5.18 12.08 -20.59
C ILE A 154 -4.27 13.30 -20.75
N ALA A 155 -2.97 13.09 -20.91
CA ALA A 155 -1.99 14.13 -21.20
C ALA A 155 -2.12 14.72 -22.61
N GLY A 156 -2.95 14.10 -23.49
CA GLY A 156 -3.17 14.55 -24.87
C GLY A 156 -2.04 14.20 -25.84
N LEU A 157 -1.21 13.21 -25.50
CA LEU A 157 -0.06 12.77 -26.31
C LEU A 157 -0.41 11.67 -27.31
N ILE A 158 -1.36 10.82 -26.98
CA ILE A 158 -1.87 9.70 -27.81
C ILE A 158 -3.38 9.57 -27.66
N ASP A 159 -4.01 8.73 -28.49
CA ASP A 159 -5.40 8.31 -28.37
C ASP A 159 -5.47 6.79 -28.26
N VAL A 160 -6.20 6.23 -27.31
CA VAL A 160 -6.26 4.80 -27.00
C VAL A 160 -7.68 4.29 -27.15
N ASP A 161 -7.86 3.05 -27.63
CA ASP A 161 -9.17 2.42 -27.77
C ASP A 161 -9.78 2.14 -26.36
N GLU A 162 -10.86 2.82 -26.03
CA GLU A 162 -11.61 2.62 -24.78
C GLU A 162 -12.04 1.14 -24.57
N ALA A 163 -12.21 0.38 -25.67
CA ALA A 163 -12.58 -1.04 -25.63
C ALA A 163 -11.46 -1.93 -25.08
N ALA A 164 -10.21 -1.45 -25.02
CA ALA A 164 -9.09 -2.18 -24.45
C ALA A 164 -9.16 -2.30 -22.90
N GLY A 165 -10.02 -1.50 -22.26
CA GLY A 165 -10.24 -1.55 -20.81
C GLY A 165 -9.02 -1.08 -20.00
N ILE A 166 -8.66 -1.83 -18.94
CA ILE A 166 -7.59 -1.43 -18.00
C ILE A 166 -6.18 -1.90 -18.40
N PHE A 167 -6.07 -2.75 -19.42
CA PHE A 167 -4.80 -3.29 -19.92
C PHE A 167 -4.61 -3.02 -21.42
N PRO A 168 -4.70 -1.74 -21.88
CA PRO A 168 -4.38 -1.43 -23.27
C PRO A 168 -2.93 -1.80 -23.59
N GLU A 169 -2.73 -2.28 -24.81
CA GLU A 169 -1.43 -2.59 -25.38
C GLU A 169 -1.09 -1.61 -26.54
N GLU A 170 0.12 -1.63 -27.06
CA GLU A 170 0.54 -0.75 -28.16
C GLU A 170 -0.39 -0.84 -29.39
N LYS A 171 -0.95 -2.02 -29.66
CA LYS A 171 -1.92 -2.25 -30.76
C LYS A 171 -3.24 -1.48 -30.60
N ASP A 172 -3.55 -1.06 -29.38
CA ASP A 172 -4.78 -0.36 -29.02
C ASP A 172 -4.61 1.17 -29.11
N ILE A 173 -3.42 1.66 -29.47
CA ILE A 173 -3.16 3.06 -29.77
C ILE A 173 -3.80 3.40 -31.11
N LEU A 174 -4.80 4.28 -31.13
CA LEU A 174 -5.54 4.70 -32.30
C LEU A 174 -4.86 5.87 -33.04
N ASP A 175 -4.21 6.77 -32.30
CA ASP A 175 -3.46 7.91 -32.85
C ASP A 175 -2.24 8.22 -31.99
N ASN A 176 -1.15 8.59 -32.66
CA ASN A 176 0.11 9.03 -32.06
C ASN A 176 0.65 10.22 -32.87
N PRO A 177 0.08 11.42 -32.69
CA PRO A 177 0.30 12.55 -33.59
C PRO A 177 1.72 13.09 -33.58
N LYS A 178 2.51 12.75 -32.55
CA LYS A 178 3.93 13.14 -32.47
C LYS A 178 4.88 12.03 -32.89
N ASP A 179 4.39 10.88 -33.36
CA ASP A 179 5.23 9.70 -33.68
C ASP A 179 6.15 9.31 -32.51
N LEU A 180 5.63 9.37 -31.26
CA LEU A 180 6.40 9.04 -30.06
C LEU A 180 6.89 7.58 -30.10
N GLU A 181 8.13 7.37 -29.68
CA GLU A 181 8.72 6.04 -29.51
C GLU A 181 8.63 5.61 -28.06
N PHE A 182 8.21 4.36 -27.79
CA PHE A 182 8.08 3.81 -26.45
C PHE A 182 9.20 2.82 -26.14
N GLU A 183 10.00 3.12 -25.11
CA GLU A 183 11.05 2.24 -24.61
C GLU A 183 10.55 1.48 -23.38
N LEU A 184 10.33 0.15 -23.50
CA LEU A 184 9.83 -0.68 -22.41
C LEU A 184 10.98 -1.15 -21.53
N LEU A 185 10.85 -1.00 -20.21
CA LEU A 185 11.88 -1.34 -19.24
C LEU A 185 11.29 -1.74 -17.88
N ASP A 186 12.14 -2.33 -17.04
CA ASP A 186 11.79 -2.64 -15.66
C ASP A 186 11.41 -1.36 -14.90
N PRO A 187 10.31 -1.33 -14.12
CA PRO A 187 9.87 -0.16 -13.37
C PRO A 187 10.97 0.50 -12.52
N ALA A 188 11.85 -0.31 -11.89
CA ALA A 188 12.96 0.20 -11.09
C ALA A 188 14.03 0.94 -11.91
N MET A 189 14.03 0.76 -13.24
CA MET A 189 14.98 1.43 -14.14
C MET A 189 14.46 2.78 -14.67
N ALA A 190 13.17 3.05 -14.56
CA ALA A 190 12.55 4.23 -15.19
C ALA A 190 13.17 5.56 -14.75
N ALA A 191 13.46 5.72 -13.45
CA ALA A 191 14.14 6.91 -12.95
C ALA A 191 15.62 6.98 -13.36
N VAL A 192 16.27 5.83 -13.59
CA VAL A 192 17.70 5.76 -13.95
C VAL A 192 17.94 6.27 -15.38
N VAL A 193 17.01 5.96 -16.29
CA VAL A 193 17.14 6.32 -17.73
C VAL A 193 16.62 7.73 -18.04
N LEU A 194 16.09 8.46 -17.06
CA LEU A 194 15.41 9.75 -17.28
C LEU A 194 16.26 10.78 -18.07
N GLN A 195 17.58 10.78 -17.90
CA GLN A 195 18.49 11.67 -18.63
C GLN A 195 18.69 11.27 -20.10
N ASP A 196 18.45 10.01 -20.45
CA ASP A 196 18.70 9.48 -21.78
C ASP A 196 17.49 9.63 -22.71
N VAL A 197 16.25 9.58 -22.15
CA VAL A 197 14.97 9.68 -22.86
C VAL A 197 14.40 11.11 -22.83
N ASP A 198 13.33 11.39 -23.57
CA ASP A 198 12.65 12.69 -23.55
C ASP A 198 11.73 12.79 -22.32
N ALA A 199 11.09 11.71 -21.92
CA ALA A 199 10.34 11.58 -20.68
C ALA A 199 10.28 10.12 -20.23
N ALA A 200 9.91 9.89 -18.98
CA ALA A 200 9.68 8.55 -18.44
C ALA A 200 8.43 8.52 -17.56
N ILE A 201 7.62 7.49 -17.72
CA ILE A 201 6.59 7.12 -16.74
C ILE A 201 7.26 6.44 -15.56
N ILE A 202 7.09 7.00 -14.37
CA ILE A 202 7.73 6.50 -13.14
C ILE A 202 6.68 6.32 -12.06
N ASN A 203 6.62 5.12 -11.49
CA ASN A 203 5.79 4.84 -10.31
C ASN A 203 6.25 5.69 -9.13
N THR A 204 5.32 6.26 -8.37
CA THR A 204 5.60 7.19 -7.25
C THR A 204 6.65 6.66 -6.27
N GLY A 205 6.63 5.36 -5.96
CA GLY A 205 7.62 4.75 -5.06
C GLY A 205 9.05 4.89 -5.59
N PHE A 206 9.30 4.48 -6.84
CA PHE A 206 10.61 4.59 -7.47
C PHE A 206 11.02 6.05 -7.74
N ALA A 207 10.05 6.93 -8.04
CA ALA A 207 10.31 8.37 -8.12
C ALA A 207 10.81 8.91 -6.78
N SER A 208 10.13 8.59 -5.68
CA SER A 208 10.52 8.99 -4.32
C SER A 208 11.91 8.46 -3.94
N ASP A 209 12.20 7.21 -4.21
CA ASP A 209 13.51 6.60 -3.92
C ASP A 209 14.65 7.25 -4.76
N ALA A 210 14.31 7.78 -5.94
CA ALA A 210 15.22 8.59 -6.77
C ALA A 210 15.30 10.08 -6.34
N GLY A 211 14.53 10.49 -5.32
CA GLY A 211 14.48 11.87 -4.82
C GLY A 211 13.56 12.81 -5.63
N LEU A 212 12.71 12.25 -6.51
CA LEU A 212 11.70 13.00 -7.27
C LEU A 212 10.39 13.09 -6.48
N LYS A 213 9.68 14.21 -6.62
CA LYS A 213 8.34 14.38 -6.08
C LYS A 213 7.30 14.32 -7.19
N VAL A 214 6.05 14.00 -6.87
CA VAL A 214 4.94 14.08 -7.84
C VAL A 214 4.80 15.48 -8.44
N SER A 215 5.14 16.53 -7.68
CA SER A 215 5.16 17.92 -8.15
C SER A 215 6.24 18.21 -9.19
N ASP A 216 7.26 17.36 -9.33
CA ASP A 216 8.31 17.50 -10.34
C ASP A 216 7.91 16.86 -11.69
N ALA A 217 6.84 16.08 -11.70
CA ALA A 217 6.30 15.48 -12.93
C ALA A 217 5.74 16.57 -13.85
N ILE A 218 6.00 16.45 -15.15
CA ILE A 218 5.38 17.32 -16.17
C ILE A 218 3.91 16.97 -16.40
N PHE A 219 3.49 15.77 -15.97
CA PHE A 219 2.10 15.31 -15.89
C PHE A 219 1.98 14.21 -14.84
N ALA A 220 0.82 14.11 -14.17
CA ALA A 220 0.47 12.98 -13.32
C ALA A 220 -1.04 12.68 -13.44
N ASP A 221 -1.40 11.39 -13.42
CA ASP A 221 -2.77 10.92 -13.73
C ASP A 221 -3.78 11.15 -12.60
N ALA A 222 -3.35 11.34 -11.38
CA ALA A 222 -4.20 11.49 -10.22
C ALA A 222 -4.01 12.85 -9.52
N HIS A 223 -4.61 13.89 -10.09
CA HIS A 223 -4.71 15.21 -9.43
C HIS A 223 -6.06 15.47 -8.77
N ASN A 224 -7.07 14.62 -9.02
CA ASN A 224 -8.42 14.80 -8.52
C ASN A 224 -9.03 13.46 -8.11
N LEU A 225 -9.37 13.33 -6.81
CA LEU A 225 -9.98 12.14 -6.21
C LEU A 225 -11.36 11.77 -6.76
N ASP A 226 -12.12 12.76 -7.21
CA ASP A 226 -13.50 12.55 -7.64
C ASP A 226 -13.63 11.68 -8.90
N ASN A 227 -12.52 11.43 -9.60
CA ASN A 227 -12.47 10.67 -10.85
C ASN A 227 -11.44 9.53 -10.82
N VAL A 228 -10.95 9.13 -9.65
CA VAL A 228 -9.98 8.03 -9.58
C VAL A 228 -10.67 6.70 -9.82
N ASN A 229 -10.17 5.94 -10.80
CA ASN A 229 -10.63 4.59 -11.02
C ASN A 229 -10.27 3.70 -9.81
N PRO A 230 -11.25 3.05 -9.14
CA PRO A 230 -11.01 2.16 -8.00
C PRO A 230 -9.98 1.07 -8.26
N MET A 231 -9.80 0.69 -9.52
CA MET A 231 -8.78 -0.28 -9.93
C MET A 231 -7.36 0.14 -9.54
N TYR A 232 -7.08 1.44 -9.37
CA TYR A 232 -5.72 1.92 -9.02
C TYR A 232 -5.48 2.04 -7.51
N ILE A 233 -6.43 1.58 -6.68
CA ILE A 233 -6.23 1.49 -5.23
C ILE A 233 -5.19 0.41 -4.93
N ASN A 234 -4.21 0.76 -4.11
CA ASN A 234 -3.27 -0.20 -3.55
C ASN A 234 -3.91 -0.96 -2.39
N VAL A 235 -3.45 -2.18 -2.18
CA VAL A 235 -4.05 -3.10 -1.22
C VAL A 235 -3.01 -3.73 -0.28
N ILE A 236 -3.47 -4.15 0.88
CA ILE A 236 -2.83 -5.19 1.66
C ILE A 236 -3.36 -6.51 1.13
N ALA A 237 -2.46 -7.39 0.71
CA ALA A 237 -2.80 -8.69 0.15
C ALA A 237 -2.26 -9.83 1.02
N ALA A 238 -2.99 -10.93 1.07
CA ALA A 238 -2.65 -12.18 1.74
C ALA A 238 -2.76 -13.36 0.76
N ARG A 239 -2.36 -14.56 1.19
CA ARG A 239 -2.74 -15.79 0.48
C ARG A 239 -4.24 -16.01 0.62
N GLU A 240 -4.89 -16.61 -0.38
CA GLU A 240 -6.33 -16.89 -0.36
C GLU A 240 -6.77 -17.70 0.88
N GLU A 241 -5.95 -18.65 1.32
CA GLU A 241 -6.21 -19.48 2.51
C GLU A 241 -6.17 -18.68 3.82
N ASP A 242 -5.51 -17.53 3.83
CA ASP A 242 -5.30 -16.65 5.00
C ASP A 242 -6.17 -15.39 4.97
N LYS A 243 -7.02 -15.20 3.97
CA LYS A 243 -7.80 -13.96 3.80
C LYS A 243 -8.70 -13.59 4.98
N ASP A 244 -9.18 -14.61 5.71
CA ASP A 244 -10.05 -14.46 6.88
C ASP A 244 -9.27 -14.58 8.20
N ASN A 245 -7.92 -14.53 8.17
CA ASN A 245 -7.09 -14.62 9.36
C ASN A 245 -7.31 -13.39 10.25
N PRO A 246 -7.83 -13.55 11.49
CA PRO A 246 -8.17 -12.42 12.35
C PRO A 246 -6.96 -11.54 12.72
N LEU A 247 -5.75 -12.10 12.78
CA LEU A 247 -4.52 -11.35 13.01
C LEU A 247 -4.23 -10.40 11.83
N TYR A 248 -4.38 -10.86 10.59
CA TYR A 248 -4.13 -10.05 9.40
C TYR A 248 -5.20 -8.96 9.21
N LEU A 249 -6.47 -9.31 9.47
CA LEU A 249 -7.57 -8.33 9.45
C LEU A 249 -7.40 -7.27 10.54
N LYS A 250 -6.84 -7.61 11.71
CA LYS A 250 -6.50 -6.62 12.74
C LYS A 250 -5.43 -5.63 12.26
N ILE A 251 -4.44 -6.08 11.49
CA ILE A 251 -3.43 -5.18 10.89
C ILE A 251 -4.09 -4.23 9.88
N VAL A 252 -5.05 -4.72 9.08
CA VAL A 252 -5.84 -3.86 8.19
C VAL A 252 -6.60 -2.80 8.98
N GLU A 253 -7.28 -3.17 10.07
CA GLU A 253 -7.97 -2.21 10.95
C GLU A 253 -7.02 -1.14 11.52
N LEU A 254 -5.81 -1.54 11.95
CA LEU A 254 -4.80 -0.62 12.49
C LEU A 254 -4.23 0.31 11.42
N PHE A 255 -4.18 -0.13 10.16
CA PHE A 255 -3.79 0.70 9.03
C PHE A 255 -4.90 1.69 8.64
N GLN A 256 -6.16 1.25 8.61
CA GLN A 256 -7.30 2.02 8.11
C GLN A 256 -7.88 2.99 9.16
N THR A 257 -7.03 3.84 9.72
CA THR A 257 -7.41 4.84 10.73
C THR A 257 -7.26 6.27 10.21
N ASP A 258 -7.99 7.21 10.79
CA ASP A 258 -7.86 8.64 10.47
C ASP A 258 -6.42 9.15 10.71
N GLU A 259 -5.75 8.64 11.74
CA GLU A 259 -4.35 8.96 12.05
C GLU A 259 -3.43 8.58 10.90
N ILE A 260 -3.50 7.34 10.42
CA ILE A 260 -2.69 6.87 9.28
C ILE A 260 -3.04 7.64 8.01
N ALA A 261 -4.33 7.96 7.78
CA ALA A 261 -4.74 8.77 6.64
C ALA A 261 -4.10 10.16 6.63
N GLU A 262 -4.00 10.81 7.79
CA GLU A 262 -3.34 12.13 7.89
C GLU A 262 -1.83 12.01 7.69
N ILE A 263 -1.18 10.98 8.26
CA ILE A 263 0.26 10.75 8.08
C ILE A 263 0.60 10.49 6.60
N ILE A 264 -0.20 9.68 5.89
CA ILE A 264 -0.05 9.44 4.45
C ILE A 264 -0.08 10.77 3.67
N LYS A 265 -1.02 11.65 3.96
CA LYS A 265 -1.14 12.95 3.30
C LYS A 265 0.03 13.88 3.65
N GLU A 266 0.38 13.98 4.94
CA GLU A 266 1.44 14.86 5.41
C GLU A 266 2.82 14.46 4.87
N SER A 267 3.17 13.15 4.93
CA SER A 267 4.47 12.64 4.46
C SER A 267 4.66 12.76 2.95
N SER A 268 3.56 12.85 2.19
CA SER A 268 3.58 12.92 0.73
C SER A 268 3.30 14.32 0.16
N ASP A 269 3.26 15.36 0.99
CA ASP A 269 2.82 16.71 0.56
C ASP A 269 1.40 16.65 -0.09
N GLY A 270 0.55 15.70 0.31
CA GLY A 270 -0.82 15.50 -0.19
C GLY A 270 -0.91 14.75 -1.53
N SER A 271 0.19 14.22 -2.05
CA SER A 271 0.19 13.49 -3.32
C SER A 271 -0.34 12.05 -3.21
N LEU A 272 -0.17 11.40 -2.06
CA LEU A 272 -0.76 10.09 -1.80
C LEU A 272 -2.17 10.24 -1.20
N ILE A 273 -3.08 9.39 -1.65
CA ILE A 273 -4.51 9.53 -1.37
C ILE A 273 -4.98 8.30 -0.61
N PRO A 274 -5.20 8.38 0.73
CA PRO A 274 -5.72 7.26 1.48
C PRO A 274 -7.14 6.90 1.03
N VAL A 275 -7.41 5.61 0.82
CA VAL A 275 -8.70 5.07 0.40
C VAL A 275 -9.02 3.83 1.24
N PHE A 276 -9.82 4.01 2.28
CA PHE A 276 -10.16 2.95 3.25
C PHE A 276 -11.61 2.44 3.09
N ARG A 277 -12.29 2.83 2.01
CA ARG A 277 -13.64 2.36 1.69
C ARG A 277 -13.61 0.90 1.27
N GLU A 278 -14.70 0.18 1.53
CA GLU A 278 -14.90 -1.16 1.04
C GLU A 278 -15.30 -1.15 -0.44
N TYR A 279 -14.77 -2.11 -1.19
CA TYR A 279 -15.11 -2.37 -2.59
C TYR A 279 -15.46 -3.85 -2.74
N ASP A 280 -16.39 -4.13 -3.62
CA ASP A 280 -16.66 -5.49 -4.08
C ASP A 280 -15.64 -5.86 -5.16
N VAL A 281 -14.83 -6.88 -4.88
CA VAL A 281 -13.70 -7.28 -5.71
C VAL A 281 -13.98 -8.66 -6.30
N ASP A 282 -14.17 -8.70 -7.61
CA ASP A 282 -14.29 -9.94 -8.37
C ASP A 282 -12.95 -10.24 -9.06
N ILE A 283 -12.18 -11.15 -8.46
CA ILE A 283 -10.84 -11.54 -8.95
C ILE A 283 -10.96 -12.28 -10.30
N GLU A 284 -12.01 -13.09 -10.49
CA GLU A 284 -12.20 -13.89 -11.72
C GLU A 284 -12.52 -13.00 -12.93
N ASN A 285 -13.35 -11.96 -12.72
CA ASN A 285 -13.72 -11.00 -13.77
C ASN A 285 -12.85 -9.73 -13.76
N GLN A 286 -11.88 -9.62 -12.83
CA GLN A 286 -10.96 -8.49 -12.67
C GLN A 286 -11.70 -7.14 -12.56
N THR A 287 -12.72 -7.10 -11.71
CA THR A 287 -13.52 -5.90 -11.47
C THR A 287 -13.47 -5.46 -10.02
N VAL A 288 -13.49 -4.14 -9.82
CA VAL A 288 -13.55 -3.49 -8.50
C VAL A 288 -14.68 -2.47 -8.55
N THR A 289 -15.69 -2.68 -7.72
CA THR A 289 -16.90 -1.81 -7.69
C THR A 289 -17.14 -1.31 -6.27
N GLU A 290 -17.51 -0.03 -6.15
CA GLU A 290 -17.82 0.56 -4.84
C GLU A 290 -19.06 -0.11 -4.25
N VAL A 291 -18.97 -0.53 -2.99
CA VAL A 291 -20.14 -1.05 -2.26
C VAL A 291 -21.08 0.12 -1.99
N ALA A 292 -22.30 0.04 -2.51
CA ALA A 292 -23.31 1.08 -2.27
C ALA A 292 -23.65 1.12 -0.77
N GLU A 293 -23.61 2.34 -0.17
CA GLU A 293 -24.03 2.59 1.22
C GLU A 293 -25.49 2.25 1.50
#